data_edd80c9eae4914046bfadca30332f55d
#
_entry.id   edd80c9eae4914046bfadca30332f55d
#
_cell.length_a   1.000
_cell.length_b   1.000
_cell.length_c   1.000
_cell.angle_alpha   90.00
_cell.angle_beta   90.00
_cell.angle_gamma   90.00
#
_symmetry.space_group_name_H-M   'P 1'
#
loop_
_entity.id
_entity.type
_entity.pdbx_description
1 polymer ?
#
loop_
_entity_poly.entity_id
_entity_poly.type
_entity_poly.pdbx_seq_one_letter_code
_entity_poly.pdbx_strand_id
1 'polypeptide(L)'
;MITKRIIPCLDIRDGRVVKGVNFENVKSVEDPVALAQFYNESGADELVFYDITASVEKRPLFTDVLTRVAQRIFIPLTVGGSINSVADFDRVLKAGADKVSVNSGAIAHPELIDEAAKKYGNQCVVLSIDAKRVDGQYRVFAKGGRVDTGMDALEWAAQGEARGAGELV
;
A
#
# COMPACT_ATOMS: atom_id res chain seq x y z
N MET A 1 4.77 -23.89 -14.19
CA MET A 1 5.93 -22.97 -14.01
C MET A 1 5.41 -21.79 -13.19
N ILE A 2 6.06 -21.46 -12.09
CA ILE A 2 5.67 -20.28 -11.28
C ILE A 2 6.41 -19.09 -11.89
N THR A 3 5.65 -18.14 -12.42
CA THR A 3 6.20 -16.89 -12.96
C THR A 3 6.34 -15.84 -11.86
N LYS A 4 7.30 -14.92 -12.00
CA LYS A 4 7.42 -13.73 -11.14
C LYS A 4 6.58 -12.61 -11.75
N ARG A 5 5.93 -11.81 -10.90
CA ARG A 5 5.25 -10.58 -11.29
C ARG A 5 6.22 -9.40 -11.19
N ILE A 6 6.16 -8.50 -12.15
CA ILE A 6 6.87 -7.21 -12.09
C ILE A 6 5.84 -6.16 -11.69
N ILE A 7 6.01 -5.62 -10.49
CA ILE A 7 5.05 -4.71 -9.86
C ILE A 7 5.75 -3.38 -9.54
N PRO A 8 5.69 -2.38 -10.42
CA PRO A 8 6.18 -1.05 -10.11
C PRO A 8 5.44 -0.44 -8.92
N CYS A 9 6.21 0.14 -7.98
CA CYS A 9 5.68 0.81 -6.82
C CYS A 9 5.98 2.31 -6.92
N LEU A 10 4.95 3.13 -6.86
CA LEU A 10 5.03 4.57 -7.04
C LEU A 10 4.67 5.29 -5.75
N ASP A 11 5.62 6.04 -5.22
CA ASP A 11 5.39 6.94 -4.10
C ASP A 11 4.71 8.21 -4.59
N ILE A 12 3.56 8.53 -3.99
CA ILE A 12 2.77 9.71 -4.33
C ILE A 12 2.82 10.70 -3.17
N ARG A 13 3.07 11.96 -3.50
CA ARG A 13 3.00 13.10 -2.58
C ARG A 13 2.34 14.27 -3.30
N ASP A 14 1.35 14.90 -2.67
CA ASP A 14 0.64 16.06 -3.22
C ASP A 14 0.11 15.83 -4.66
N GLY A 15 -0.39 14.60 -4.91
CA GLY A 15 -0.94 14.20 -6.21
C GLY A 15 0.11 14.02 -7.33
N ARG A 16 1.40 13.97 -7.02
CA ARG A 16 2.50 13.75 -7.97
C ARG A 16 3.35 12.55 -7.57
N VAL A 17 3.88 11.84 -8.57
CA VAL A 17 4.89 10.81 -8.31
C VAL A 17 6.18 11.50 -7.86
N VAL A 18 6.77 10.94 -6.82
CA VAL A 18 7.98 11.46 -6.23
C VAL A 18 9.04 10.38 -6.09
N LYS A 19 10.29 10.78 -6.01
CA LYS A 19 11.42 9.88 -5.74
C LYS A 19 12.32 10.50 -4.68
N GLY A 20 12.65 9.73 -3.67
CA GLY A 20 13.57 10.12 -2.61
C GLY A 20 14.27 8.90 -2.03
N VAL A 21 15.36 9.12 -1.34
CA VAL A 21 16.04 8.07 -0.56
C VAL A 21 15.54 8.16 0.88
N ASN A 22 15.02 7.05 1.42
CA ASN A 22 14.44 6.99 2.77
C ASN A 22 13.36 8.07 3.04
N PHE A 23 12.58 8.44 2.00
CA PHE A 23 11.59 9.52 2.05
C PHE A 23 12.17 10.91 2.37
N GLU A 24 13.48 11.09 2.21
CA GLU A 24 14.18 12.37 2.36
C GLU A 24 14.56 12.97 0.99
N ASN A 25 14.64 14.30 0.92
CA ASN A 25 14.97 15.05 -0.30
C ASN A 25 14.11 14.65 -1.52
N VAL A 26 12.82 14.43 -1.28
CA VAL A 26 11.86 13.94 -2.26
C VAL A 26 11.70 14.96 -3.39
N LYS A 27 11.97 14.53 -4.63
CA LYS A 27 11.78 15.33 -5.85
C LYS A 27 10.54 14.82 -6.60
N SER A 28 9.74 15.77 -7.13
CA SER A 28 8.66 15.43 -8.07
C SER A 28 9.26 14.93 -9.37
N VAL A 29 8.75 13.80 -9.87
CA VAL A 29 9.27 13.14 -11.06
C VAL A 29 8.30 13.30 -12.22
N GLU A 30 7.03 12.89 -12.05
CA GLU A 30 6.09 12.76 -13.18
C GLU A 30 4.63 12.91 -12.72
N ASP A 31 3.72 13.07 -13.69
CA ASP A 31 2.28 12.93 -13.48
C ASP A 31 1.94 11.44 -13.23
N PRO A 32 1.22 11.10 -12.15
CA PRO A 32 0.89 9.71 -11.82
C PRO A 32 0.06 9.00 -12.89
N VAL A 33 -0.80 9.71 -13.61
CA VAL A 33 -1.62 9.11 -14.69
C VAL A 33 -0.75 8.74 -15.88
N ALA A 34 0.14 9.63 -16.31
CA ALA A 34 1.05 9.38 -17.42
C ALA A 34 2.01 8.21 -17.11
N LEU A 35 2.55 8.18 -15.89
CA LEU A 35 3.48 7.12 -15.49
C LEU A 35 2.77 5.76 -15.31
N ALA A 36 1.55 5.75 -14.79
CA ALA A 36 0.76 4.53 -14.70
C ALA A 36 0.46 3.94 -16.08
N GLN A 37 0.08 4.78 -17.03
CA GLN A 37 -0.15 4.37 -18.42
C GLN A 37 1.13 3.82 -19.06
N PHE A 38 2.27 4.48 -18.86
CA PHE A 38 3.57 4.01 -19.34
C PHE A 38 3.89 2.60 -18.83
N TYR A 39 3.72 2.31 -17.54
CA TYR A 39 3.98 0.99 -16.99
C TYR A 39 2.98 -0.06 -17.49
N ASN A 40 1.70 0.30 -17.62
CA ASN A 40 0.69 -0.58 -18.19
C ASN A 40 1.05 -0.97 -19.64
N GLU A 41 1.46 -0.02 -20.48
CA GLU A 41 1.87 -0.26 -21.87
C GLU A 41 3.22 -1.00 -21.98
N SER A 42 4.09 -0.84 -20.97
CA SER A 42 5.38 -1.54 -20.89
C SER A 42 5.28 -2.98 -20.42
N GLY A 43 4.08 -3.47 -20.10
CA GLY A 43 3.85 -4.87 -19.71
C GLY A 43 4.11 -5.16 -18.24
N ALA A 44 3.96 -4.21 -17.35
CA ALA A 44 3.91 -4.46 -15.92
C ALA A 44 2.71 -5.36 -15.57
N ASP A 45 2.88 -6.26 -14.61
CA ASP A 45 1.82 -7.18 -14.20
C ASP A 45 0.79 -6.54 -13.27
N GLU A 46 1.21 -5.59 -12.45
CA GLU A 46 0.39 -4.82 -11.50
C GLU A 46 1.05 -3.46 -11.24
N LEU A 47 0.32 -2.54 -10.60
CA LEU A 47 0.86 -1.28 -10.07
C LEU A 47 0.53 -1.12 -8.59
N VAL A 48 1.44 -0.49 -7.85
CA VAL A 48 1.21 -0.08 -6.47
C VAL A 48 1.38 1.43 -6.34
N PHE A 49 0.43 2.09 -5.72
CA PHE A 49 0.49 3.50 -5.34
C PHE A 49 0.49 3.65 -3.83
N TYR A 50 1.51 4.30 -3.30
CA TYR A 50 1.57 4.68 -1.89
C TYR A 50 1.51 6.20 -1.72
N ASP A 51 0.49 6.70 -1.01
CA ASP A 51 0.50 8.08 -0.51
C ASP A 51 1.39 8.12 0.74
N ILE A 52 2.61 8.59 0.56
CA ILE A 52 3.64 8.57 1.61
C ILE A 52 3.48 9.66 2.67
N THR A 53 2.58 10.62 2.47
CA THR A 53 2.37 11.75 3.38
C THR A 53 0.99 11.77 4.03
N ALA A 54 0.00 11.09 3.47
CA ALA A 54 -1.39 11.11 3.95
C ALA A 54 -1.52 10.74 5.44
N SER A 55 -0.75 9.75 5.91
CA SER A 55 -0.78 9.31 7.32
C SER A 55 -0.14 10.31 8.28
N VAL A 56 0.87 11.05 7.82
CA VAL A 56 1.58 12.07 8.61
C VAL A 56 0.76 13.35 8.65
N GLU A 57 0.19 13.75 7.52
CA GLU A 57 -0.61 14.97 7.34
C GLU A 57 -2.07 14.82 7.78
N LYS A 58 -2.50 13.60 8.13
CA LYS A 58 -3.88 13.27 8.51
C LYS A 58 -4.92 13.75 7.50
N ARG A 59 -4.57 13.71 6.21
CA ARG A 59 -5.46 14.08 5.10
C ARG A 59 -6.03 12.83 4.40
N PRO A 60 -7.18 12.94 3.73
CA PRO A 60 -7.69 11.85 2.91
C PRO A 60 -6.76 11.56 1.72
N LEU A 61 -6.81 10.31 1.25
CA LEU A 61 -6.13 9.88 0.03
C LEU A 61 -6.62 10.68 -1.20
N PHE A 62 -5.76 10.78 -2.18
CA PHE A 62 -5.97 11.46 -3.48
C PHE A 62 -6.91 10.67 -4.41
N THR A 63 -8.16 10.46 -4.02
CA THR A 63 -9.13 9.63 -4.75
C THR A 63 -9.44 10.12 -6.17
N ASP A 64 -9.34 11.39 -6.45
CA ASP A 64 -9.48 11.99 -7.76
C ASP A 64 -8.37 11.55 -8.74
N VAL A 65 -7.12 11.59 -8.31
CA VAL A 65 -5.97 11.07 -9.06
C VAL A 65 -6.14 9.57 -9.29
N LEU A 66 -6.54 8.83 -8.25
CA LEU A 66 -6.75 7.40 -8.31
C LEU A 66 -7.82 7.01 -9.35
N THR A 67 -8.95 7.72 -9.37
CA THR A 67 -10.01 7.51 -10.36
C THR A 67 -9.51 7.76 -11.79
N ARG A 68 -8.72 8.80 -12.00
CA ARG A 68 -8.12 9.09 -13.33
C ARG A 68 -7.13 8.02 -13.76
N VAL A 69 -6.34 7.46 -12.85
CA VAL A 69 -5.41 6.36 -13.11
C VAL A 69 -6.18 5.11 -13.49
N ALA A 70 -7.16 4.70 -12.66
CA ALA A 70 -7.97 3.50 -12.90
C ALA A 70 -8.70 3.51 -14.25
N GLN A 71 -9.02 4.69 -14.80
CA GLN A 71 -9.62 4.82 -16.13
C GLN A 71 -8.62 4.62 -17.29
N ARG A 72 -7.33 4.55 -17.02
CA ARG A 72 -6.27 4.51 -18.04
C ARG A 72 -5.45 3.23 -18.06
N ILE A 73 -5.55 2.41 -17.03
CA ILE A 73 -4.81 1.15 -16.91
C ILE A 73 -5.78 -0.04 -16.88
N PHE A 74 -5.28 -1.21 -17.28
CA PHE A 74 -6.03 -2.47 -17.31
C PHE A 74 -5.35 -3.56 -16.48
N ILE A 75 -4.24 -3.24 -15.82
CA ILE A 75 -3.55 -4.11 -14.87
C ILE A 75 -4.03 -3.79 -13.45
N PRO A 76 -3.99 -4.77 -12.52
CA PRO A 76 -4.43 -4.55 -11.15
C PRO A 76 -3.72 -3.38 -10.47
N LEU A 77 -4.45 -2.60 -9.69
CA LEU A 77 -3.98 -1.45 -8.96
C LEU A 77 -4.13 -1.65 -7.45
N THR A 78 -3.01 -1.69 -6.76
CA THR A 78 -2.95 -1.69 -5.29
C THR A 78 -2.70 -0.27 -4.79
N VAL A 79 -3.45 0.16 -3.80
CA VAL A 79 -3.33 1.50 -3.21
C VAL A 79 -3.15 1.42 -1.70
N GLY A 80 -2.18 2.16 -1.19
CA GLY A 80 -1.93 2.28 0.24
C GLY A 80 -1.65 3.71 0.68
N GLY A 81 -1.56 3.88 1.98
CA GLY A 81 -1.34 5.17 2.64
C GLY A 81 -2.58 5.62 3.41
N SER A 82 -2.41 5.93 4.69
CA SER A 82 -3.47 6.42 5.59
C SER A 82 -4.77 5.60 5.63
N ILE A 83 -4.67 4.29 5.49
CA ILE A 83 -5.78 3.35 5.62
C ILE A 83 -5.89 2.94 7.09
N ASN A 84 -6.99 3.35 7.75
CA ASN A 84 -7.19 3.14 9.19
C ASN A 84 -8.57 2.56 9.52
N SER A 85 -9.45 2.40 8.54
CA SER A 85 -10.82 1.92 8.73
C SER A 85 -11.35 1.20 7.49
N VAL A 86 -12.39 0.39 7.67
CA VAL A 86 -13.14 -0.24 6.57
C VAL A 86 -13.75 0.81 5.61
N ALA A 87 -14.07 2.00 6.13
CA ALA A 87 -14.55 3.10 5.29
C ALA A 87 -13.46 3.64 4.35
N ASP A 88 -12.18 3.57 4.76
CA ASP A 88 -11.06 3.92 3.88
C ASP A 88 -10.90 2.88 2.76
N PHE A 89 -11.04 1.57 3.07
CA PHE A 89 -11.11 0.51 2.06
C PHE A 89 -12.21 0.79 1.04
N ASP A 90 -13.43 1.07 1.51
CA ASP A 90 -14.57 1.34 0.63
C ASP A 90 -14.31 2.51 -0.32
N ARG A 91 -13.74 3.59 0.19
CA ARG A 91 -13.41 4.78 -0.58
C ARG A 91 -12.39 4.50 -1.67
N VAL A 92 -11.32 3.75 -1.35
CA VAL A 92 -10.22 3.44 -2.26
C VAL A 92 -10.67 2.45 -3.34
N LEU A 93 -11.41 1.41 -2.97
CA LEU A 93 -11.95 0.44 -3.94
C LEU A 93 -12.97 1.10 -4.88
N LYS A 94 -13.85 1.97 -4.37
CA LYS A 94 -14.79 2.74 -5.20
C LYS A 94 -14.11 3.73 -6.15
N ALA A 95 -12.92 4.21 -5.80
CA ALA A 95 -12.12 5.07 -6.67
C ALA A 95 -11.40 4.30 -7.79
N GLY A 96 -11.46 2.95 -7.78
CA GLY A 96 -10.98 2.09 -8.84
C GLY A 96 -9.74 1.26 -8.51
N ALA A 97 -9.33 1.17 -7.23
CA ALA A 97 -8.32 0.21 -6.81
C ALA A 97 -8.89 -1.21 -6.78
N ASP A 98 -8.06 -2.21 -7.10
CA ASP A 98 -8.38 -3.63 -6.98
C ASP A 98 -8.01 -4.18 -5.60
N LYS A 99 -6.95 -3.63 -5.00
CA LYS A 99 -6.43 -4.04 -3.70
C LYS A 99 -6.10 -2.82 -2.84
N VAL A 100 -6.20 -2.98 -1.53
CA VAL A 100 -5.86 -1.94 -0.55
C VAL A 100 -4.76 -2.43 0.35
N SER A 101 -3.68 -1.66 0.43
CA SER A 101 -2.53 -1.95 1.28
C SER A 101 -2.64 -1.21 2.60
N VAL A 102 -2.57 -1.96 3.70
CA VAL A 102 -2.62 -1.44 5.06
C VAL A 102 -1.36 -1.80 5.83
N ASN A 103 -0.85 -0.87 6.62
CA ASN A 103 0.33 -1.06 7.50
C ASN A 103 0.00 -0.54 8.91
N SER A 104 0.31 0.71 9.22
CA SER A 104 0.16 1.27 10.58
C SER A 104 -1.28 1.20 11.11
N GLY A 105 -2.30 1.26 10.25
CA GLY A 105 -3.69 1.06 10.63
C GLY A 105 -3.95 -0.34 11.16
N ALA A 106 -3.40 -1.37 10.50
CA ALA A 106 -3.51 -2.75 10.95
C ALA A 106 -2.66 -3.03 12.21
N ILE A 107 -1.51 -2.37 12.37
CA ILE A 107 -0.71 -2.46 13.61
C ILE A 107 -1.49 -1.91 14.80
N ALA A 108 -2.21 -0.80 14.62
CA ALA A 108 -3.02 -0.18 15.67
C ALA A 108 -4.31 -0.95 15.96
N HIS A 109 -4.93 -1.52 14.92
CA HIS A 109 -6.20 -2.23 14.96
C HIS A 109 -6.15 -3.47 14.05
N PRO A 110 -5.58 -4.59 14.53
CA PRO A 110 -5.43 -5.81 13.71
C PRO A 110 -6.74 -6.37 13.15
N GLU A 111 -7.85 -6.15 13.85
CA GLU A 111 -9.21 -6.52 13.43
C GLU A 111 -9.65 -5.84 12.12
N LEU A 112 -8.99 -4.76 11.71
CA LEU A 112 -9.23 -4.13 10.41
C LEU A 112 -8.99 -5.09 9.25
N ILE A 113 -8.01 -6.01 9.39
CA ILE A 113 -7.72 -7.04 8.37
C ILE A 113 -8.91 -7.99 8.26
N ASP A 114 -9.42 -8.49 9.40
CA ASP A 114 -10.55 -9.43 9.46
C ASP A 114 -11.81 -8.80 8.85
N GLU A 115 -12.12 -7.56 9.23
CA GLU A 115 -13.30 -6.82 8.76
C GLU A 115 -13.25 -6.55 7.27
N ALA A 116 -12.08 -6.11 6.76
CA ALA A 116 -11.88 -5.84 5.36
C ALA A 116 -11.94 -7.13 4.52
N ALA A 117 -11.28 -8.21 4.97
CA ALA A 117 -11.28 -9.50 4.31
C ALA A 117 -12.69 -10.10 4.25
N LYS A 118 -13.46 -10.00 5.34
CA LYS A 118 -14.86 -10.45 5.39
C LYS A 118 -15.77 -9.69 4.43
N LYS A 119 -15.55 -8.39 4.27
CA LYS A 119 -16.41 -7.53 3.45
C LYS A 119 -16.06 -7.55 1.97
N TYR A 120 -14.77 -7.57 1.63
CA TYR A 120 -14.28 -7.40 0.26
C TYR A 120 -13.58 -8.63 -0.31
N GLY A 121 -13.30 -9.62 0.52
CA GLY A 121 -12.51 -10.81 0.18
C GLY A 121 -11.02 -10.62 0.48
N ASN A 122 -10.35 -11.72 0.80
CA ASN A 122 -8.92 -11.74 1.14
C ASN A 122 -8.05 -11.13 0.04
N GLN A 123 -8.41 -11.36 -1.23
CA GLN A 123 -7.69 -10.88 -2.40
C GLN A 123 -7.62 -9.34 -2.49
N CYS A 124 -8.50 -8.62 -1.79
CA CYS A 124 -8.49 -7.17 -1.74
C CYS A 124 -7.60 -6.60 -0.62
N VAL A 125 -7.11 -7.45 0.28
CA VAL A 125 -6.35 -7.02 1.47
C VAL A 125 -4.87 -7.35 1.31
N VAL A 126 -4.04 -6.31 1.27
CA VAL A 126 -2.57 -6.41 1.26
C VAL A 126 -2.04 -5.91 2.59
N LEU A 127 -1.35 -6.75 3.35
CA LEU A 127 -0.64 -6.32 4.55
C LEU A 127 0.79 -5.91 4.19
N SER A 128 1.08 -4.64 4.32
CA SER A 128 2.44 -4.10 4.16
C SER A 128 3.16 -4.08 5.51
N ILE A 129 4.40 -4.56 5.52
CA ILE A 129 5.21 -4.72 6.73
C ILE A 129 6.56 -4.03 6.54
N ASP A 130 6.76 -2.89 7.21
CA ASP A 130 8.09 -2.29 7.31
C ASP A 130 8.88 -3.08 8.34
N ALA A 131 9.88 -3.85 7.88
CA ALA A 131 10.71 -4.67 8.76
C ALA A 131 12.16 -4.21 8.76
N LYS A 132 12.76 -4.15 9.95
CA LYS A 132 14.20 -3.88 10.12
C LYS A 132 14.84 -4.93 11.03
N ARG A 133 16.11 -5.22 10.79
CA ARG A 133 16.88 -6.12 11.64
C ARG A 133 17.42 -5.36 12.85
N VAL A 134 16.96 -5.77 14.05
CA VAL A 134 17.37 -5.22 15.33
C VAL A 134 17.83 -6.39 16.20
N ASP A 135 19.06 -6.36 16.69
CA ASP A 135 19.65 -7.42 17.55
C ASP A 135 19.49 -8.84 16.98
N GLY A 136 19.61 -8.95 15.65
CA GLY A 136 19.53 -10.24 14.95
C GLY A 136 18.13 -10.71 14.58
N GLN A 137 17.06 -10.05 15.05
CA GLN A 137 15.66 -10.33 14.76
C GLN A 137 15.06 -9.31 13.82
N TYR A 138 14.07 -9.69 13.02
CA TYR A 138 13.29 -8.75 12.21
C TYR A 138 12.12 -8.21 13.02
N ARG A 139 12.12 -6.91 13.26
CA ARG A 139 11.06 -6.20 13.97
C ARG A 139 10.21 -5.37 13.03
N VAL A 140 8.92 -5.27 13.36
CA VAL A 140 7.95 -4.44 12.65
C VAL A 140 8.12 -2.98 13.05
N PHE A 141 8.13 -2.10 12.05
CA PHE A 141 8.15 -0.66 12.23
C PHE A 141 6.86 -0.02 11.72
N ALA A 142 6.34 0.92 12.49
CA ALA A 142 5.18 1.73 12.10
C ALA A 142 5.60 3.10 11.57
N LYS A 143 4.61 3.86 11.05
CA LYS A 143 4.75 5.26 10.60
C LYS A 143 5.87 5.46 9.57
N GLY A 144 5.87 4.64 8.52
CA GLY A 144 6.88 4.69 7.46
C GLY A 144 8.28 4.32 7.97
N GLY A 145 8.38 3.27 8.77
CA GLY A 145 9.63 2.72 9.25
C GLY A 145 10.32 3.52 10.36
N ARG A 146 9.61 4.43 11.03
CA ARG A 146 10.17 5.35 12.03
C ARG A 146 10.02 4.90 13.48
N VAL A 147 9.01 4.08 13.78
CA VAL A 147 8.67 3.67 15.14
C VAL A 147 8.80 2.16 15.25
N ASP A 148 9.77 1.69 16.06
CA ASP A 148 9.88 0.28 16.43
C ASP A 148 8.68 -0.11 17.29
N THR A 149 7.94 -1.13 16.87
CA THR A 149 6.77 -1.64 17.61
C THR A 149 7.13 -2.70 18.63
N GLY A 150 8.34 -3.25 18.55
CA GLY A 150 8.78 -4.39 19.35
C GLY A 150 8.23 -5.74 18.86
N MET A 151 7.33 -5.76 17.86
CA MET A 151 6.75 -7.00 17.32
C MET A 151 7.72 -7.72 16.41
N ASP A 152 7.73 -9.05 16.44
CA ASP A 152 8.43 -9.86 15.46
C ASP A 152 7.71 -9.81 14.11
N ALA A 153 8.48 -9.60 13.02
CA ALA A 153 7.91 -9.42 11.70
C ALA A 153 7.37 -10.72 11.09
N LEU A 154 7.94 -11.87 11.43
CA LEU A 154 7.46 -13.17 10.94
C LEU A 154 6.17 -13.58 11.66
N GLU A 155 6.09 -13.34 12.97
CA GLU A 155 4.86 -13.57 13.73
C GLU A 155 3.75 -12.65 13.24
N TRP A 156 4.03 -11.38 12.98
CA TRP A 156 3.06 -10.44 12.46
C TRP A 156 2.58 -10.82 11.05
N ALA A 157 3.46 -11.28 10.18
CA ALA A 157 3.09 -11.79 8.86
C ALA A 157 2.13 -12.99 8.96
N ALA A 158 2.45 -13.97 9.81
CA ALA A 158 1.59 -15.13 10.06
C ALA A 158 0.22 -14.74 10.65
N GLN A 159 0.20 -13.78 11.56
CA GLN A 159 -1.06 -13.24 12.10
C GLN A 159 -1.89 -12.55 11.02
N GLY A 160 -1.26 -11.75 10.15
CA GLY A 160 -1.93 -11.07 9.04
C GLY A 160 -2.58 -12.05 8.07
N GLU A 161 -1.86 -13.12 7.70
CA GLU A 161 -2.40 -14.20 6.86
C GLU A 161 -3.61 -14.88 7.55
N ALA A 162 -3.46 -15.26 8.82
CA ALA A 162 -4.54 -15.90 9.59
C ALA A 162 -5.79 -15.02 9.73
N ARG A 163 -5.64 -13.69 9.74
CA ARG A 163 -6.74 -12.71 9.76
C ARG A 163 -7.37 -12.46 8.39
N GLY A 164 -6.75 -12.95 7.32
CA GLY A 164 -7.33 -12.87 5.97
C GLY A 164 -6.63 -11.89 5.04
N ALA A 165 -5.41 -11.44 5.32
CA ALA A 165 -4.60 -10.78 4.30
C ALA A 165 -4.30 -11.77 3.17
N GLY A 166 -4.69 -11.44 1.95
CA GLY A 166 -4.46 -12.27 0.77
C GLY A 166 -3.07 -12.09 0.17
N GLU A 167 -2.37 -11.02 0.54
CA GLU A 167 -1.04 -10.70 0.04
C GLU A 167 -0.21 -10.00 1.13
N LEU A 168 1.09 -10.31 1.18
CA LEU A 168 2.05 -9.68 2.09
C LEU A 168 3.12 -8.93 1.29
N VAL A 169 3.48 -7.73 1.73
CA VAL A 169 4.54 -6.89 1.14
C VAL A 169 5.54 -6.48 2.22
#